data_e689c96a31306041ad6ca245532c45f5
#
_entry.id   e689c96a31306041ad6ca245532c45f5
#
_cell.length_a   1.000
_cell.length_b   1.000
_cell.length_c   1.000
_cell.angle_alpha   90.00
_cell.angle_beta   90.00
_cell.angle_gamma   90.00
#
_symmetry.space_group_name_H-M   'P 1'
#
loop_
_entity.id
_entity.type
_entity.pdbx_description
1 polymer ?
#
loop_
_entity_poly.entity_id
_entity_poly.type
_entity_poly.pdbx_seq_one_letter_code
_entity_poly.pdbx_strand_id
1 'polypeptide(L)'
;MAVQRKSNMHIIDGNQSAAIAAKMSRVQVVAAYPITPQTPLTEQLSQFVEQGELKAEYVAVESEHSAMAVCTSASIVGARAFTGTSSHGLAYMHEMLHWAAGARLPIVLACVNRAIGAPWNVLNDQQDSISQRDTGWIQIYCRNNQEIMDTIIQAYRIAEQVYVPVMVCYDGYILSHTEMPVDVPEQPDVDRYLPSYKPHTSLDPANPKNYNLVTLANPRIGVDGKLYHGYMELRYLLQEALQNSRETILQAGREFNDIFGRDYARMFWEDRNDDAEITIVAMGSLAMEAIVAADMLREEGIKAGVLGLRVFRPFPKSDVVQALRKSKLIVVFDKNISYGSEGATCSEIKSALYGTYINASIRNFIVGLGGRDVKARELAEATKKAIASLKETVINPDYPEWICQI
;
A
#
# COMPACT_ATOMS: atom_id res chain seq x y z
N MET A 1 -15.26 -30.07 -4.76
CA MET A 1 -14.32 -30.26 -5.87
C MET A 1 -13.84 -28.87 -6.28
N ALA A 2 -12.58 -28.57 -6.09
CA ALA A 2 -12.00 -27.34 -6.60
C ALA A 2 -12.05 -27.42 -8.15
N VAL A 3 -12.79 -26.53 -8.77
CA VAL A 3 -12.77 -26.38 -10.22
C VAL A 3 -11.37 -25.94 -10.58
N GLN A 4 -10.65 -26.77 -11.35
CA GLN A 4 -9.31 -26.43 -11.84
C GLN A 4 -9.47 -25.22 -12.77
N ARG A 5 -9.19 -24.01 -12.27
CA ARG A 5 -9.21 -22.78 -13.05
C ARG A 5 -8.15 -22.88 -14.15
N LYS A 6 -8.55 -22.60 -15.40
CA LYS A 6 -7.58 -22.48 -16.50
C LYS A 6 -6.79 -21.19 -16.30
N SER A 7 -5.47 -21.31 -16.22
CA SER A 7 -4.58 -20.16 -16.12
C SER A 7 -4.66 -19.29 -17.38
N ASN A 8 -4.80 -17.97 -17.21
CA ASN A 8 -4.89 -16.99 -18.31
C ASN A 8 -3.67 -16.04 -18.21
N MET A 9 -2.49 -16.58 -18.54
CA MET A 9 -1.21 -15.88 -18.40
C MET A 9 -1.01 -14.84 -19.50
N HIS A 10 -0.74 -13.61 -19.09
CA HIS A 10 -0.33 -12.49 -19.94
C HIS A 10 1.04 -11.98 -19.50
N ILE A 11 1.81 -11.46 -20.44
CA ILE A 11 3.05 -10.74 -20.16
C ILE A 11 2.72 -9.26 -20.19
N ILE A 12 2.61 -8.64 -19.01
CA ILE A 12 2.14 -7.26 -18.84
C ILE A 12 2.92 -6.55 -17.74
N ASP A 13 3.00 -5.23 -17.85
CA ASP A 13 3.63 -4.39 -16.83
C ASP A 13 2.68 -4.05 -15.66
N GLY A 14 3.22 -3.34 -14.65
CA GLY A 14 2.46 -2.98 -13.46
C GLY A 14 1.35 -1.96 -13.73
N ASN A 15 1.53 -1.03 -14.67
CA ASN A 15 0.49 -0.06 -15.05
C ASN A 15 -0.66 -0.75 -15.78
N GLN A 16 -0.34 -1.68 -16.69
CA GLN A 16 -1.33 -2.51 -17.37
C GLN A 16 -2.09 -3.40 -16.38
N SER A 17 -1.36 -4.03 -15.44
CA SER A 17 -1.96 -4.82 -14.36
C SER A 17 -2.94 -4.02 -13.53
N ALA A 18 -2.59 -2.78 -13.18
CA ALA A 18 -3.45 -1.87 -12.43
C ALA A 18 -4.69 -1.42 -13.23
N ALA A 19 -4.51 -1.09 -14.52
CA ALA A 19 -5.61 -0.68 -15.40
C ALA A 19 -6.62 -1.79 -15.61
N ILE A 20 -6.15 -3.02 -15.89
CA ILE A 20 -7.01 -4.20 -16.05
C ILE A 20 -7.76 -4.49 -14.75
N ALA A 21 -7.09 -4.44 -13.60
CA ALA A 21 -7.72 -4.67 -12.31
C ALA A 21 -8.81 -3.64 -11.99
N ALA A 22 -8.57 -2.36 -12.27
CA ALA A 22 -9.58 -1.30 -12.11
C ALA A 22 -10.79 -1.53 -13.04
N LYS A 23 -10.55 -1.89 -14.31
CA LYS A 23 -11.61 -2.28 -15.26
C LYS A 23 -12.44 -3.46 -14.72
N MET A 24 -11.77 -4.52 -14.27
CA MET A 24 -12.43 -5.72 -13.75
C MET A 24 -13.18 -5.47 -12.44
N SER A 25 -12.75 -4.49 -11.66
CA SER A 25 -13.44 -4.02 -10.45
C SER A 25 -14.70 -3.19 -10.76
N ARG A 26 -15.02 -2.97 -12.07
CA ARG A 26 -16.19 -2.21 -12.51
C ARG A 26 -16.25 -0.82 -11.90
N VAL A 27 -15.14 -0.08 -11.99
CA VAL A 27 -15.10 1.33 -11.59
C VAL A 27 -16.08 2.13 -12.46
N GLN A 28 -16.70 3.13 -11.86
CA GLN A 28 -17.75 3.93 -12.52
C GLN A 28 -17.25 5.35 -12.83
N VAL A 29 -16.25 5.82 -12.10
CA VAL A 29 -15.60 7.12 -12.35
C VAL A 29 -14.09 6.95 -12.26
N VAL A 30 -13.40 7.36 -13.31
CA VAL A 30 -11.93 7.48 -13.36
C VAL A 30 -11.61 8.96 -13.49
N ALA A 31 -10.93 9.54 -12.52
CA ALA A 31 -10.42 10.90 -12.62
C ALA A 31 -8.91 10.87 -12.77
N ALA A 32 -8.38 11.55 -13.77
CA ALA A 32 -6.98 11.44 -14.12
C ALA A 32 -6.32 12.76 -14.49
N TYR A 33 -5.11 12.92 -13.99
CA TYR A 33 -4.12 13.87 -14.48
C TYR A 33 -2.81 13.11 -14.73
N PRO A 34 -2.21 13.20 -15.94
CA PRO A 34 -1.05 12.39 -16.29
C PRO A 34 0.21 12.85 -15.55
N ILE A 35 0.88 11.89 -14.91
CA ILE A 35 2.19 12.11 -14.29
C ILE A 35 3.07 10.88 -14.45
N THR A 36 4.33 11.05 -14.91
CA THR A 36 5.31 9.97 -15.01
C THR A 36 5.64 9.40 -13.61
N PRO A 37 5.72 8.06 -13.40
CA PRO A 37 5.55 6.97 -14.37
C PRO A 37 4.13 6.36 -14.43
N GLN A 38 3.11 7.05 -13.92
CA GLN A 38 1.72 6.58 -13.85
C GLN A 38 0.97 6.76 -15.18
N THR A 39 1.39 7.64 -16.08
CA THR A 39 0.67 8.01 -17.31
C THR A 39 0.11 6.81 -18.11
N PRO A 40 0.87 5.71 -18.37
CA PRO A 40 0.34 4.57 -19.12
C PRO A 40 -0.89 3.90 -18.46
N LEU A 41 -1.01 3.95 -17.12
CA LEU A 41 -2.19 3.46 -16.41
C LEU A 41 -3.45 4.22 -16.83
N THR A 42 -3.40 5.56 -16.84
CA THR A 42 -4.57 6.38 -17.17
C THR A 42 -4.88 6.38 -18.66
N GLU A 43 -3.87 6.30 -19.52
CA GLU A 43 -4.05 6.12 -20.97
C GLU A 43 -4.78 4.80 -21.28
N GLN A 44 -4.39 3.71 -20.64
CA GLN A 44 -5.04 2.41 -20.82
C GLN A 44 -6.49 2.43 -20.34
N LEU A 45 -6.79 3.11 -19.22
CA LEU A 45 -8.17 3.28 -18.73
C LEU A 45 -9.02 4.12 -19.68
N SER A 46 -8.47 5.20 -20.26
CA SER A 46 -9.13 6.00 -21.29
C SER A 46 -9.49 5.14 -22.51
N GLN A 47 -8.53 4.33 -22.97
CA GLN A 47 -8.77 3.41 -24.10
C GLN A 47 -9.89 2.40 -23.81
N PHE A 48 -9.93 1.80 -22.61
CA PHE A 48 -11.01 0.89 -22.23
C PHE A 48 -12.39 1.57 -22.24
N VAL A 49 -12.46 2.84 -21.84
CA VAL A 49 -13.72 3.60 -21.90
C VAL A 49 -14.10 3.90 -23.34
N GLU A 50 -13.17 4.39 -24.17
CA GLU A 50 -13.40 4.70 -25.59
C GLU A 50 -13.84 3.47 -26.40
N GLN A 51 -13.27 2.29 -26.11
CA GLN A 51 -13.59 1.02 -26.75
C GLN A 51 -14.89 0.38 -26.22
N GLY A 52 -15.48 0.96 -25.15
CA GLY A 52 -16.69 0.43 -24.51
C GLY A 52 -16.44 -0.81 -23.64
N GLU A 53 -15.20 -1.15 -23.37
CA GLU A 53 -14.81 -2.25 -22.48
C GLU A 53 -15.01 -1.92 -21.01
N LEU A 54 -14.93 -0.64 -20.64
CA LEU A 54 -15.22 -0.13 -19.31
C LEU A 54 -16.35 0.89 -19.38
N LYS A 55 -17.46 0.59 -18.71
CA LYS A 55 -18.58 1.52 -18.57
C LYS A 55 -18.34 2.47 -17.41
N ALA A 56 -17.55 3.50 -17.64
CA ALA A 56 -17.20 4.53 -16.65
C ALA A 56 -17.16 5.92 -17.29
N GLU A 57 -17.34 6.93 -16.46
CA GLU A 57 -17.00 8.31 -16.82
C GLU A 57 -15.51 8.52 -16.62
N TYR A 58 -14.80 8.86 -17.70
CA TYR A 58 -13.39 9.25 -17.64
C TYR A 58 -13.28 10.77 -17.61
N VAL A 59 -12.81 11.31 -16.49
CA VAL A 59 -12.73 12.76 -16.26
C VAL A 59 -11.28 13.20 -16.29
N ALA A 60 -10.87 13.80 -17.40
CA ALA A 60 -9.59 14.48 -17.50
C ALA A 60 -9.68 15.82 -16.76
N VAL A 61 -8.78 16.03 -15.83
CA VAL A 61 -8.74 17.22 -14.96
C VAL A 61 -7.45 18.01 -15.15
N GLU A 62 -7.39 19.22 -14.61
CA GLU A 62 -6.24 20.13 -14.75
C GLU A 62 -5.17 19.92 -13.66
N SER A 63 -5.45 19.10 -12.64
CA SER A 63 -4.50 18.80 -11.56
C SER A 63 -4.85 17.52 -10.80
N GLU A 64 -3.87 16.98 -10.08
CA GLU A 64 -4.08 15.83 -9.21
C GLU A 64 -5.01 16.14 -8.04
N HIS A 65 -4.96 17.38 -7.51
CA HIS A 65 -5.91 17.83 -6.49
C HIS A 65 -7.35 17.69 -6.99
N SER A 66 -7.62 18.18 -8.20
CA SER A 66 -8.95 18.06 -8.84
C SER A 66 -9.33 16.61 -9.12
N ALA A 67 -8.36 15.75 -9.51
CA ALA A 67 -8.62 14.33 -9.69
C ALA A 67 -9.16 13.68 -8.40
N MET A 68 -8.52 13.94 -7.26
CA MET A 68 -9.01 13.41 -5.99
C MET A 68 -10.32 14.07 -5.54
N ALA A 69 -10.54 15.35 -5.85
CA ALA A 69 -11.82 16.03 -5.57
C ALA A 69 -12.98 15.39 -6.36
N VAL A 70 -12.77 15.04 -7.64
CA VAL A 70 -13.75 14.29 -8.46
C VAL A 70 -14.01 12.91 -7.86
N CYS A 71 -12.96 12.15 -7.50
CA CYS A 71 -13.12 10.84 -6.86
C CYS A 71 -13.90 10.93 -5.55
N THR A 72 -13.60 11.94 -4.73
CA THR A 72 -14.30 12.20 -3.47
C THR A 72 -15.78 12.47 -3.73
N SER A 73 -16.11 13.36 -4.66
CA SER A 73 -17.50 13.71 -5.01
C SER A 73 -18.26 12.51 -5.60
N ALA A 74 -17.64 11.74 -6.49
CA ALA A 74 -18.22 10.52 -7.05
C ALA A 74 -18.49 9.46 -5.97
N SER A 75 -17.57 9.27 -5.05
CA SER A 75 -17.73 8.31 -3.96
C SER A 75 -18.82 8.73 -2.95
N ILE A 76 -19.00 10.03 -2.70
CA ILE A 76 -20.08 10.56 -1.84
C ILE A 76 -21.46 10.16 -2.37
N VAL A 77 -21.66 10.16 -3.70
CA VAL A 77 -22.92 9.75 -4.31
C VAL A 77 -23.00 8.24 -4.58
N GLY A 78 -21.99 7.47 -4.16
CA GLY A 78 -22.02 6.01 -4.15
C GLY A 78 -21.40 5.34 -5.37
N ALA A 79 -20.63 6.05 -6.17
CA ALA A 79 -19.89 5.46 -7.28
C ALA A 79 -18.55 4.84 -6.82
N ARG A 80 -18.15 3.73 -7.44
CA ARG A 80 -16.75 3.27 -7.38
C ARG A 80 -15.87 4.23 -8.14
N ALA A 81 -14.99 4.93 -7.42
CA ALA A 81 -14.05 5.88 -7.98
C ALA A 81 -12.63 5.33 -7.98
N PHE A 82 -11.85 5.69 -9.00
CA PHE A 82 -10.45 5.32 -9.16
C PHE A 82 -9.62 6.50 -9.66
N THR A 83 -8.42 6.60 -9.15
CA THR A 83 -7.39 7.47 -9.70
C THR A 83 -6.01 6.84 -9.53
N GLY A 84 -5.05 7.32 -10.29
CA GLY A 84 -3.63 6.97 -10.13
C GLY A 84 -2.78 8.23 -10.12
N THR A 85 -1.68 8.20 -9.37
CA THR A 85 -0.74 9.33 -9.29
C THR A 85 0.65 8.88 -8.85
N SER A 86 1.58 9.83 -8.75
CA SER A 86 2.98 9.65 -8.35
C SER A 86 3.52 10.91 -7.69
N SER A 87 4.51 10.78 -6.81
CA SER A 87 5.41 11.88 -6.39
C SER A 87 4.70 13.18 -6.00
N HIS A 88 5.04 14.27 -6.72
CA HIS A 88 4.46 15.60 -6.49
C HIS A 88 2.95 15.62 -6.67
N GLY A 89 2.40 14.80 -7.59
CA GLY A 89 0.96 14.68 -7.76
C GLY A 89 0.27 14.13 -6.50
N LEU A 90 0.87 13.11 -5.86
CA LEU A 90 0.36 12.60 -4.60
C LEU A 90 0.48 13.65 -3.47
N ALA A 91 1.59 14.41 -3.43
CA ALA A 91 1.75 15.50 -2.49
C ALA A 91 0.72 16.62 -2.72
N TYR A 92 0.38 16.90 -3.98
CA TYR A 92 -0.63 17.89 -4.34
C TYR A 92 -2.05 17.41 -3.98
N MET A 93 -2.30 16.11 -3.93
CA MET A 93 -3.56 15.52 -3.41
C MET A 93 -3.69 15.56 -1.88
N HIS A 94 -2.65 15.90 -1.13
CA HIS A 94 -2.57 15.71 0.33
C HIS A 94 -3.80 16.20 1.10
N GLU A 95 -4.28 17.40 0.81
CA GLU A 95 -5.51 17.93 1.42
C GLU A 95 -6.69 16.99 1.18
N MET A 96 -6.90 16.61 -0.09
CA MET A 96 -8.04 15.78 -0.48
C MET A 96 -7.95 14.34 0.04
N LEU A 97 -6.75 13.82 0.32
CA LEU A 97 -6.59 12.54 1.00
C LEU A 97 -7.20 12.58 2.41
N HIS A 98 -6.97 13.67 3.16
CA HIS A 98 -7.59 13.87 4.48
C HIS A 98 -9.12 14.00 4.39
N TRP A 99 -9.63 14.68 3.34
CA TRP A 99 -11.07 14.76 3.09
C TRP A 99 -11.68 13.39 2.81
N ALA A 100 -11.10 12.62 1.92
CA ALA A 100 -11.59 11.28 1.55
C ALA A 100 -11.64 10.33 2.76
N ALA A 101 -10.56 10.29 3.54
CA ALA A 101 -10.49 9.45 4.74
C ALA A 101 -11.44 9.93 5.84
N GLY A 102 -11.50 11.26 6.09
CA GLY A 102 -12.39 11.85 7.08
C GLY A 102 -13.86 11.66 6.76
N ALA A 103 -14.22 11.72 5.47
CA ALA A 103 -15.56 11.45 4.97
C ALA A 103 -15.89 9.96 4.85
N ARG A 104 -14.94 9.06 5.17
CA ARG A 104 -15.13 7.60 5.17
C ARG A 104 -15.55 7.06 3.80
N LEU A 105 -14.82 7.47 2.75
CA LEU A 105 -15.12 7.14 1.35
C LEU A 105 -14.27 5.97 0.85
N PRO A 106 -14.87 4.91 0.28
CA PRO A 106 -14.16 3.73 -0.19
C PRO A 106 -13.51 3.94 -1.57
N ILE A 107 -12.58 4.88 -1.65
CA ILE A 107 -11.83 5.20 -2.86
C ILE A 107 -10.61 4.29 -2.96
N VAL A 108 -10.26 3.83 -4.15
CA VAL A 108 -9.01 3.14 -4.45
C VAL A 108 -8.12 4.05 -5.29
N LEU A 109 -6.88 4.22 -4.84
CA LEU A 109 -5.84 5.00 -5.50
C LEU A 109 -4.63 4.10 -5.81
N ALA A 110 -4.16 4.11 -7.05
CA ALA A 110 -2.89 3.51 -7.44
C ALA A 110 -1.75 4.54 -7.29
N CYS A 111 -0.84 4.30 -6.36
CA CYS A 111 0.35 5.12 -6.18
C CYS A 111 1.54 4.45 -6.88
N VAL A 112 1.94 4.99 -8.02
CA VAL A 112 3.14 4.55 -8.74
C VAL A 112 4.33 5.29 -8.15
N ASN A 113 4.98 4.70 -7.17
CA ASN A 113 5.97 5.35 -6.33
C ASN A 113 7.12 5.99 -7.11
N ARG A 114 7.42 7.23 -6.80
CA ARG A 114 8.47 8.03 -7.43
C ARG A 114 9.02 9.04 -6.43
N ALA A 115 10.33 9.34 -6.56
CA ALA A 115 11.03 10.34 -5.77
C ALA A 115 10.33 11.71 -5.78
N ILE A 116 10.43 12.44 -4.67
CA ILE A 116 9.76 13.73 -4.46
C ILE A 116 10.77 14.80 -4.10
N GLY A 117 10.54 16.03 -4.59
CA GLY A 117 11.33 17.22 -4.24
C GLY A 117 12.42 17.52 -5.26
N ALA A 118 13.38 18.37 -4.84
CA ALA A 118 14.57 18.72 -5.58
C ALA A 118 15.80 17.97 -4.99
N PRO A 119 16.77 17.49 -5.82
CA PRO A 119 16.78 17.61 -7.29
C PRO A 119 15.66 16.78 -7.93
N TRP A 120 15.09 17.29 -9.02
CA TRP A 120 13.99 16.62 -9.70
C TRP A 120 14.41 15.26 -10.25
N ASN A 121 13.63 14.22 -9.93
CA ASN A 121 13.92 12.85 -10.33
C ASN A 121 12.62 12.13 -10.67
N VAL A 122 12.60 11.36 -11.75
CA VAL A 122 11.43 10.60 -12.20
C VAL A 122 11.46 9.14 -11.75
N LEU A 123 12.59 8.68 -11.19
CA LEU A 123 12.79 7.30 -10.79
C LEU A 123 12.23 7.03 -9.39
N ASN A 124 12.18 5.76 -9.06
CA ASN A 124 11.50 5.23 -7.91
C ASN A 124 12.18 5.53 -6.56
N ASP A 125 11.38 5.86 -5.59
CA ASP A 125 11.52 5.54 -4.16
C ASP A 125 10.13 5.55 -3.51
N GLN A 126 10.04 5.35 -2.19
CA GLN A 126 8.75 5.26 -1.51
C GLN A 126 8.44 6.52 -0.69
N GLN A 127 9.20 7.60 -0.89
CA GLN A 127 9.07 8.84 -0.12
C GLN A 127 7.70 9.49 -0.29
N ASP A 128 7.12 9.42 -1.49
CA ASP A 128 5.83 10.02 -1.83
C ASP A 128 4.68 9.40 -1.00
N SER A 129 4.51 8.09 -1.04
CA SER A 129 3.45 7.40 -0.30
C SER A 129 3.70 7.37 1.22
N ILE A 130 4.96 7.24 1.65
CA ILE A 130 5.32 7.31 3.08
C ILE A 130 4.98 8.67 3.67
N SER A 131 5.13 9.76 2.91
CA SER A 131 4.73 11.09 3.34
C SER A 131 3.21 11.22 3.59
N GLN A 132 2.40 10.29 3.09
CA GLN A 132 0.95 10.26 3.26
C GLN A 132 0.46 9.28 4.34
N ARG A 133 1.38 8.64 5.09
CA ARG A 133 1.05 7.59 6.07
C ARG A 133 0.08 8.02 7.18
N ASP A 134 -0.04 9.32 7.43
CA ASP A 134 -0.87 9.89 8.50
C ASP A 134 -2.19 10.49 8.00
N THR A 135 -2.54 10.29 6.73
CA THR A 135 -3.76 10.85 6.10
C THR A 135 -5.02 10.03 6.37
N GLY A 136 -4.89 8.85 6.98
CA GLY A 136 -6.03 7.98 7.32
C GLY A 136 -6.39 6.98 6.22
N TRP A 137 -5.50 6.71 5.29
CA TRP A 137 -5.63 5.70 4.24
C TRP A 137 -5.02 4.37 4.66
N ILE A 138 -5.62 3.27 4.23
CA ILE A 138 -4.95 1.96 4.21
C ILE A 138 -3.87 2.01 3.13
N GLN A 139 -2.64 1.59 3.45
CA GLN A 139 -1.52 1.57 2.50
C GLN A 139 -1.01 0.14 2.33
N ILE A 140 -1.05 -0.35 1.08
CA ILE A 140 -0.61 -1.70 0.71
C ILE A 140 0.47 -1.58 -0.37
N TYR A 141 1.63 -2.19 -0.15
CA TYR A 141 2.79 -2.17 -1.04
C TYR A 141 2.94 -3.50 -1.74
N CYS A 142 2.95 -3.46 -3.07
CA CYS A 142 3.04 -4.63 -3.93
C CYS A 142 4.49 -4.93 -4.31
N ARG A 143 4.86 -6.21 -4.37
CA ARG A 143 6.22 -6.67 -4.68
C ARG A 143 6.41 -7.13 -6.13
N ASN A 144 5.31 -7.37 -6.88
CA ASN A 144 5.32 -7.77 -8.29
C ASN A 144 3.99 -7.43 -8.99
N ASN A 145 3.92 -7.61 -10.31
CA ASN A 145 2.77 -7.21 -11.13
C ASN A 145 1.51 -8.04 -10.85
N GLN A 146 1.63 -9.32 -10.49
CA GLN A 146 0.50 -10.12 -10.06
C GLN A 146 -0.13 -9.55 -8.79
N GLU A 147 0.71 -9.17 -7.83
CA GLU A 147 0.23 -8.60 -6.58
C GLU A 147 -0.44 -7.23 -6.79
N ILE A 148 0.01 -6.42 -7.77
CA ILE A 148 -0.65 -5.17 -8.14
C ILE A 148 -2.09 -5.43 -8.59
N MET A 149 -2.26 -6.33 -9.55
CA MET A 149 -3.60 -6.70 -10.07
C MET A 149 -4.51 -7.20 -8.96
N ASP A 150 -4.04 -8.18 -8.22
CA ASP A 150 -4.82 -8.84 -7.18
C ASP A 150 -5.16 -7.90 -6.02
N THR A 151 -4.23 -7.02 -5.66
CA THR A 151 -4.41 -6.07 -4.55
C THR A 151 -5.41 -4.97 -4.91
N ILE A 152 -5.45 -4.47 -6.15
CA ILE A 152 -6.44 -3.46 -6.56
C ILE A 152 -7.86 -4.04 -6.47
N ILE A 153 -8.07 -5.29 -6.90
CA ILE A 153 -9.38 -5.96 -6.76
C ILE A 153 -9.75 -6.12 -5.28
N GLN A 154 -8.79 -6.55 -4.44
CA GLN A 154 -8.99 -6.69 -2.99
C GLN A 154 -9.21 -5.32 -2.32
N ALA A 155 -8.58 -4.26 -2.80
CA ALA A 155 -8.68 -2.92 -2.23
C ALA A 155 -10.13 -2.40 -2.24
N TYR A 156 -10.89 -2.64 -3.31
CA TYR A 156 -12.33 -2.33 -3.32
C TYR A 156 -13.11 -3.15 -2.31
N ARG A 157 -12.85 -4.46 -2.24
CA ARG A 157 -13.50 -5.34 -1.25
C ARG A 157 -13.26 -4.87 0.17
N ILE A 158 -12.02 -4.48 0.49
CA ILE A 158 -11.62 -3.96 1.80
C ILE A 158 -12.27 -2.60 2.05
N ALA A 159 -12.06 -1.65 1.14
CA ALA A 159 -12.53 -0.28 1.30
C ALA A 159 -14.06 -0.19 1.51
N GLU A 160 -14.83 -0.95 0.73
CA GLU A 160 -16.29 -0.98 0.79
C GLU A 160 -16.84 -1.62 2.06
N GLN A 161 -16.07 -2.48 2.74
CA GLN A 161 -16.45 -3.07 4.01
C GLN A 161 -16.14 -2.16 5.21
N VAL A 162 -14.96 -1.51 5.20
CA VAL A 162 -14.53 -0.71 6.35
C VAL A 162 -14.82 0.78 6.21
N TYR A 163 -15.22 1.23 5.02
CA TYR A 163 -15.40 2.65 4.70
C TYR A 163 -14.14 3.46 5.02
N VAL A 164 -13.01 2.97 4.51
CA VAL A 164 -11.70 3.62 4.57
C VAL A 164 -11.06 3.51 3.20
N PRO A 165 -10.53 4.60 2.64
CA PRO A 165 -9.90 4.55 1.33
C PRO A 165 -8.60 3.74 1.36
N VAL A 166 -8.23 3.15 0.22
CA VAL A 166 -7.05 2.30 0.06
C VAL A 166 -6.11 2.84 -1.00
N MET A 167 -4.84 2.99 -0.62
CA MET A 167 -3.74 3.33 -1.52
C MET A 167 -2.94 2.06 -1.81
N VAL A 168 -2.92 1.66 -3.08
CA VAL A 168 -2.12 0.53 -3.57
C VAL A 168 -0.85 1.09 -4.17
N CYS A 169 0.28 0.80 -3.52
CA CYS A 169 1.59 1.34 -3.85
C CYS A 169 2.43 0.31 -4.60
N TYR A 170 3.10 0.73 -5.66
CA TYR A 170 4.06 -0.10 -6.38
C TYR A 170 5.18 0.72 -7.00
N ASP A 171 6.34 0.11 -7.10
CA ASP A 171 7.58 0.77 -7.45
C ASP A 171 7.56 1.23 -8.92
N GLY A 172 7.67 2.55 -9.15
CA GLY A 172 7.77 3.15 -10.47
C GLY A 172 8.99 2.64 -11.24
N TYR A 173 8.86 2.47 -12.55
CA TYR A 173 9.80 1.84 -13.47
C TYR A 173 10.10 0.36 -13.15
N ILE A 174 10.47 0.01 -11.91
CA ILE A 174 10.83 -1.35 -11.51
C ILE A 174 9.66 -2.32 -11.73
N LEU A 175 8.45 -1.94 -11.34
CA LEU A 175 7.24 -2.72 -11.58
C LEU A 175 6.36 -2.11 -12.66
N SER A 176 6.23 -0.76 -12.67
CA SER A 176 5.28 -0.08 -13.54
C SER A 176 5.59 -0.20 -15.03
N HIS A 177 6.85 -0.48 -15.42
CA HIS A 177 7.31 -0.58 -16.81
C HIS A 177 8.07 -1.89 -17.10
N THR A 178 8.14 -2.80 -16.15
CA THR A 178 8.73 -4.13 -16.37
C THR A 178 7.63 -5.14 -16.60
N GLU A 179 7.65 -5.79 -17.74
CA GLU A 179 6.72 -6.86 -18.08
C GLU A 179 7.02 -8.13 -17.28
N MET A 180 5.99 -8.72 -16.68
CA MET A 180 6.06 -9.96 -15.92
C MET A 180 4.87 -10.86 -16.28
N PRO A 181 4.99 -12.18 -16.07
CA PRO A 181 3.85 -13.08 -16.18
C PRO A 181 2.79 -12.74 -15.12
N VAL A 182 1.56 -12.49 -15.58
CA VAL A 182 0.40 -12.19 -14.72
C VAL A 182 -0.77 -13.06 -15.15
N ASP A 183 -1.34 -13.81 -14.23
CA ASP A 183 -2.55 -14.60 -14.43
C ASP A 183 -3.78 -13.69 -14.25
N VAL A 184 -4.32 -13.23 -15.37
CA VAL A 184 -5.48 -12.33 -15.42
C VAL A 184 -6.74 -13.12 -15.07
N PRO A 185 -7.52 -12.72 -14.03
CA PRO A 185 -8.73 -13.43 -13.65
C PRO A 185 -9.84 -13.29 -14.72
N GLU A 186 -10.79 -14.22 -14.72
CA GLU A 186 -12.01 -14.09 -15.53
C GLU A 186 -12.99 -13.13 -14.83
N GLN A 187 -13.69 -12.31 -15.62
CA GLN A 187 -14.65 -11.32 -15.10
C GLN A 187 -15.73 -11.92 -14.17
N PRO A 188 -16.34 -13.09 -14.47
CA PRO A 188 -17.32 -13.69 -13.57
C PRO A 188 -16.78 -14.06 -12.19
N ASP A 189 -15.50 -14.42 -12.10
CA ASP A 189 -14.85 -14.73 -10.82
C ASP A 189 -14.62 -13.45 -10.01
N VAL A 190 -14.21 -12.36 -10.69
CA VAL A 190 -14.09 -11.05 -10.05
C VAL A 190 -15.46 -10.54 -9.58
N ASP A 191 -16.52 -10.68 -10.38
CA ASP A 191 -17.87 -10.27 -9.99
C ASP A 191 -18.40 -11.07 -8.79
N ARG A 192 -17.99 -12.35 -8.65
CA ARG A 192 -18.32 -13.18 -7.48
C ARG A 192 -17.58 -12.71 -6.23
N TYR A 193 -16.29 -12.35 -6.37
CA TYR A 193 -15.49 -11.83 -5.27
C TYR A 193 -15.89 -10.42 -4.87
N LEU A 194 -16.15 -9.55 -5.85
CA LEU A 194 -16.46 -8.13 -5.70
C LEU A 194 -17.83 -7.82 -6.32
N PRO A 195 -18.94 -8.10 -5.60
CA PRO A 195 -20.28 -7.83 -6.10
C PRO A 195 -20.53 -6.33 -6.31
N SER A 196 -21.65 -6.00 -6.94
CA SER A 196 -22.06 -4.60 -7.13
C SER A 196 -22.07 -3.83 -5.80
N TYR A 197 -21.41 -2.70 -5.77
CA TYR A 197 -21.36 -1.84 -4.58
C TYR A 197 -22.74 -1.28 -4.25
N LYS A 198 -23.11 -1.38 -2.98
CA LYS A 198 -24.36 -0.83 -2.43
C LYS A 198 -24.01 0.08 -1.25
N PRO A 199 -23.77 1.36 -1.49
CA PRO A 199 -23.40 2.30 -0.44
C PRO A 199 -24.56 2.49 0.55
N HIS A 200 -24.25 2.53 1.84
CA HIS A 200 -25.23 2.86 2.88
C HIS A 200 -25.00 4.25 3.50
N THR A 201 -23.92 4.92 3.08
CA THR A 201 -23.56 6.28 3.53
C THR A 201 -23.56 7.31 2.41
N SER A 202 -24.08 6.95 1.22
CA SER A 202 -24.12 7.88 0.09
C SER A 202 -25.06 9.04 0.34
N LEU A 203 -24.73 10.20 -0.23
CA LEU A 203 -25.61 11.35 -0.28
C LEU A 203 -26.79 11.05 -1.24
N ASP A 204 -27.91 10.67 -0.68
CA ASP A 204 -29.13 10.38 -1.42
C ASP A 204 -30.25 11.36 -0.99
N PRO A 205 -30.67 12.28 -1.86
CA PRO A 205 -31.75 13.23 -1.54
C PRO A 205 -33.07 12.55 -1.22
N ALA A 206 -33.31 11.35 -1.77
CA ALA A 206 -34.52 10.56 -1.48
C ALA A 206 -34.45 9.86 -0.11
N ASN A 207 -33.26 9.75 0.48
CA ASN A 207 -33.07 9.16 1.78
C ASN A 207 -32.21 10.05 2.69
N PRO A 208 -32.78 11.11 3.28
CA PRO A 208 -32.05 12.09 4.12
C PRO A 208 -31.46 11.49 5.40
N LYS A 209 -31.73 10.20 5.70
CA LYS A 209 -31.11 9.48 6.82
C LYS A 209 -29.72 8.95 6.46
N ASN A 210 -29.35 8.90 5.18
CA ASN A 210 -28.01 8.58 4.76
C ASN A 210 -27.08 9.72 5.20
N TYR A 211 -26.30 9.42 6.20
CA TYR A 211 -25.42 10.39 6.85
C TYR A 211 -24.08 10.39 6.14
N ASN A 212 -23.69 11.55 5.60
CA ASN A 212 -22.34 11.70 5.09
C ASN A 212 -21.53 12.67 5.98
N LEU A 213 -20.24 12.41 6.10
CA LEU A 213 -19.32 13.09 7.01
C LEU A 213 -18.65 14.33 6.39
N VAL A 214 -19.21 14.89 5.31
CA VAL A 214 -18.66 16.07 4.63
C VAL A 214 -19.20 17.38 5.25
N THR A 215 -20.04 17.29 6.25
CA THR A 215 -20.65 18.46 6.92
C THR A 215 -19.83 18.92 8.13
N LEU A 216 -20.14 20.13 8.59
CA LEU A 216 -19.51 20.69 9.77
C LEU A 216 -19.78 19.81 11.00
N ALA A 217 -18.71 19.29 11.62
CA ALA A 217 -18.80 18.37 12.75
C ALA A 217 -18.63 19.14 14.07
N ASN A 218 -19.77 19.45 14.71
CA ASN A 218 -19.79 20.00 16.05
C ASN A 218 -20.60 19.11 16.98
N PRO A 219 -20.16 18.86 18.23
CA PRO A 219 -20.97 18.18 19.23
C PRO A 219 -22.25 18.98 19.46
N ARG A 220 -23.39 18.34 19.28
CA ARG A 220 -24.72 19.00 19.47
C ARG A 220 -25.77 17.98 19.86
N ILE A 221 -26.76 18.44 20.57
CA ILE A 221 -27.97 17.65 20.78
C ILE A 221 -28.93 18.01 19.64
N GLY A 222 -29.35 17.00 18.87
CA GLY A 222 -30.34 17.15 17.82
C GLY A 222 -31.74 17.36 18.37
N VAL A 223 -32.67 17.73 17.50
CA VAL A 223 -34.10 17.91 17.85
C VAL A 223 -34.74 16.60 18.33
N ASP A 224 -34.13 15.46 18.04
CA ASP A 224 -34.49 14.11 18.51
C ASP A 224 -33.92 13.78 19.89
N GLY A 225 -33.23 14.71 20.55
CA GLY A 225 -32.59 14.54 21.85
C GLY A 225 -31.30 13.71 21.83
N LYS A 226 -30.78 13.32 20.65
CA LYS A 226 -29.53 12.55 20.53
C LYS A 226 -28.32 13.46 20.44
N LEU A 227 -27.23 12.99 21.04
CA LEU A 227 -25.92 13.61 20.90
C LEU A 227 -25.29 13.20 19.54
N TYR A 228 -24.97 14.18 18.73
CA TYR A 228 -24.19 13.99 17.50
C TYR A 228 -22.72 14.22 17.78
N HIS A 229 -21.88 13.36 17.19
CA HIS A 229 -20.45 13.38 17.39
C HIS A 229 -19.78 14.64 16.83
N GLY A 230 -18.79 15.12 17.56
CA GLY A 230 -17.90 16.17 17.12
C GLY A 230 -16.70 15.64 16.34
N TYR A 231 -15.76 16.53 16.03
CA TYR A 231 -14.57 16.21 15.22
C TYR A 231 -13.70 15.13 15.86
N MET A 232 -13.46 15.20 17.18
CA MET A 232 -12.61 14.23 17.89
C MET A 232 -13.19 12.82 17.85
N GLU A 233 -14.47 12.65 18.09
CA GLU A 233 -15.15 11.36 18.05
C GLU A 233 -15.15 10.78 16.65
N LEU A 234 -15.31 11.59 15.60
CA LEU A 234 -15.23 11.13 14.22
C LEU A 234 -13.80 10.67 13.85
N ARG A 235 -12.77 11.34 14.38
CA ARG A 235 -11.37 10.90 14.22
C ARG A 235 -11.10 9.62 14.98
N TYR A 236 -11.65 9.46 16.18
CA TYR A 236 -11.58 8.19 16.92
C TYR A 236 -12.23 7.05 16.12
N LEU A 237 -13.40 7.26 15.54
CA LEU A 237 -14.09 6.25 14.73
C LEU A 237 -13.31 5.89 13.46
N LEU A 238 -12.60 6.84 12.85
CA LEU A 238 -11.69 6.56 11.72
C LEU A 238 -10.51 5.71 12.18
N GLN A 239 -9.88 6.06 13.30
CA GLN A 239 -8.77 5.30 13.88
C GLN A 239 -9.20 3.87 14.23
N GLU A 240 -10.37 3.70 14.85
CA GLU A 240 -10.93 2.41 15.19
C GLU A 240 -11.19 1.56 13.92
N ALA A 241 -11.75 2.16 12.87
CA ALA A 241 -11.97 1.50 11.59
C ALA A 241 -10.65 1.05 10.94
N LEU A 242 -9.61 1.90 10.99
CA LEU A 242 -8.28 1.53 10.51
C LEU A 242 -7.69 0.35 11.30
N GLN A 243 -7.75 0.38 12.62
CA GLN A 243 -7.24 -0.72 13.45
C GLN A 243 -8.00 -2.03 13.19
N ASN A 244 -9.32 -1.95 13.10
CA ASN A 244 -10.16 -3.12 12.85
C ASN A 244 -10.09 -3.62 11.40
N SER A 245 -9.60 -2.81 10.46
CA SER A 245 -9.45 -3.21 9.06
C SER A 245 -8.45 -4.35 8.85
N ARG A 246 -7.57 -4.61 9.83
CA ARG A 246 -6.66 -5.76 9.80
C ARG A 246 -7.41 -7.07 9.54
N GLU A 247 -8.47 -7.35 10.28
CA GLU A 247 -9.24 -8.60 10.10
C GLU A 247 -9.95 -8.63 8.74
N THR A 248 -10.46 -7.49 8.28
CA THR A 248 -11.07 -7.36 6.95
C THR A 248 -10.03 -7.62 5.84
N ILE A 249 -8.82 -7.13 5.97
CA ILE A 249 -7.71 -7.39 5.02
C ILE A 249 -7.41 -8.89 4.96
N LEU A 250 -7.28 -9.53 6.12
CA LEU A 250 -7.01 -10.98 6.19
C LEU A 250 -8.17 -11.79 5.60
N GLN A 251 -9.41 -11.41 5.92
CA GLN A 251 -10.61 -12.09 5.39
C GLN A 251 -10.72 -11.92 3.87
N ALA A 252 -10.51 -10.71 3.36
CA ALA A 252 -10.49 -10.46 1.92
C ALA A 252 -9.43 -11.31 1.21
N GLY A 253 -8.26 -11.49 1.83
CA GLY A 253 -7.20 -12.38 1.33
C GLY A 253 -7.60 -13.86 1.31
N ARG A 254 -8.29 -14.35 2.36
CA ARG A 254 -8.83 -15.74 2.41
C ARG A 254 -9.87 -15.97 1.31
N GLU A 255 -10.85 -15.07 1.21
CA GLU A 255 -11.88 -15.13 0.17
C GLU A 255 -11.28 -15.07 -1.24
N PHE A 256 -10.22 -14.29 -1.42
CA PHE A 256 -9.48 -14.23 -2.68
C PHE A 256 -8.80 -15.56 -3.00
N ASN A 257 -8.17 -16.18 -2.00
CA ASN A 257 -7.56 -17.50 -2.16
C ASN A 257 -8.57 -18.58 -2.52
N ASP A 258 -9.76 -18.56 -1.93
CA ASP A 258 -10.83 -19.53 -2.19
C ASP A 258 -11.31 -19.49 -3.66
N ILE A 259 -11.24 -18.32 -4.31
CA ILE A 259 -11.71 -18.13 -5.68
C ILE A 259 -10.57 -18.25 -6.69
N PHE A 260 -9.40 -17.65 -6.38
CA PHE A 260 -8.30 -17.49 -7.34
C PHE A 260 -7.08 -18.36 -7.05
N GLY A 261 -7.03 -19.05 -5.90
CA GLY A 261 -5.93 -19.92 -5.51
C GLY A 261 -4.64 -19.17 -5.15
N ARG A 262 -4.72 -17.88 -4.86
CA ARG A 262 -3.59 -17.03 -4.47
C ARG A 262 -3.82 -16.46 -3.07
N ASP A 263 -2.94 -16.80 -2.13
CA ASP A 263 -3.08 -16.45 -0.72
C ASP A 263 -2.54 -15.05 -0.40
N TYR A 264 -3.45 -14.16 -0.01
CA TYR A 264 -3.19 -12.80 0.47
C TYR A 264 -3.67 -12.57 1.91
N ALA A 265 -4.01 -13.63 2.65
CA ALA A 265 -4.47 -13.55 4.04
C ALA A 265 -3.30 -13.22 4.99
N ARG A 266 -2.56 -12.14 4.69
CA ARG A 266 -1.35 -11.76 5.43
C ARG A 266 -1.07 -10.27 5.38
N MET A 267 -0.42 -9.76 6.41
CA MET A 267 0.00 -8.37 6.52
C MET A 267 1.42 -8.14 5.99
N PHE A 268 2.21 -9.21 5.87
CA PHE A 268 3.56 -9.24 5.33
C PHE A 268 3.86 -10.63 4.74
N TRP A 269 4.91 -10.72 3.97
CA TRP A 269 5.45 -11.96 3.43
C TRP A 269 6.63 -12.41 4.28
N GLU A 270 6.72 -13.70 4.54
CA GLU A 270 7.88 -14.30 5.20
C GLU A 270 8.58 -15.27 4.24
N ASP A 271 9.89 -15.19 4.23
CA ASP A 271 10.74 -16.18 3.57
C ASP A 271 11.80 -16.66 4.54
N ARG A 272 11.83 -17.98 4.80
CA ARG A 272 12.80 -18.66 5.69
C ARG A 272 12.98 -18.00 7.06
N ASN A 273 11.93 -17.39 7.60
CA ASN A 273 11.96 -16.68 8.88
C ASN A 273 11.79 -17.64 10.09
N ASP A 274 11.39 -18.89 9.89
CA ASP A 274 11.09 -19.85 10.96
C ASP A 274 12.32 -20.20 11.82
N ASP A 275 13.50 -20.31 11.21
CA ASP A 275 14.78 -20.62 11.86
C ASP A 275 15.77 -19.45 11.84
N ALA A 276 15.34 -18.26 11.38
CA ALA A 276 16.19 -17.12 11.21
C ALA A 276 16.63 -16.54 12.56
N GLU A 277 17.93 -16.26 12.69
CA GLU A 277 18.52 -15.49 13.76
C GLU A 277 18.66 -14.00 13.34
N ILE A 278 18.69 -13.76 12.04
CA ILE A 278 18.77 -12.44 11.42
C ILE A 278 17.58 -12.28 10.50
N THR A 279 16.75 -11.27 10.74
CA THR A 279 15.62 -10.96 9.87
C THR A 279 15.86 -9.68 9.11
N ILE A 280 15.86 -9.78 7.78
CA ILE A 280 15.89 -8.63 6.88
C ILE A 280 14.45 -8.16 6.69
N VAL A 281 14.20 -6.87 6.92
CA VAL A 281 12.89 -6.24 6.70
C VAL A 281 12.99 -5.29 5.52
N ALA A 282 12.10 -5.46 4.55
CA ALA A 282 12.00 -4.61 3.37
C ALA A 282 10.55 -4.46 2.91
N MET A 283 10.27 -3.54 1.98
CA MET A 283 8.92 -3.27 1.49
C MET A 283 8.90 -3.14 -0.04
N GLY A 284 7.77 -3.51 -0.68
CA GLY A 284 7.63 -3.45 -2.14
C GLY A 284 8.56 -4.41 -2.87
N SER A 285 9.04 -4.03 -4.06
CA SER A 285 9.94 -4.88 -4.88
C SER A 285 11.27 -5.16 -4.19
N LEU A 286 11.73 -4.29 -3.27
CA LEU A 286 12.95 -4.49 -2.51
C LEU A 286 12.92 -5.77 -1.66
N ALA A 287 11.73 -6.22 -1.24
CA ALA A 287 11.59 -7.48 -0.52
C ALA A 287 12.00 -8.70 -1.37
N MET A 288 11.87 -8.62 -2.70
CA MET A 288 12.30 -9.69 -3.61
C MET A 288 13.84 -9.76 -3.68
N GLU A 289 14.51 -8.60 -3.73
CA GLU A 289 15.98 -8.53 -3.66
C GLU A 289 16.50 -9.04 -2.29
N ALA A 290 15.77 -8.74 -1.21
CA ALA A 290 16.10 -9.21 0.13
C ALA A 290 16.05 -10.74 0.25
N ILE A 291 15.14 -11.42 -0.48
CA ILE A 291 15.08 -12.90 -0.53
C ILE A 291 16.39 -13.47 -1.13
N VAL A 292 16.84 -12.89 -2.26
CA VAL A 292 18.09 -13.31 -2.90
C VAL A 292 19.30 -13.02 -1.99
N ALA A 293 19.30 -11.88 -1.29
CA ALA A 293 20.34 -11.56 -0.30
C ALA A 293 20.36 -12.58 0.86
N ALA A 294 19.19 -12.99 1.35
CA ALA A 294 19.09 -14.03 2.38
C ALA A 294 19.60 -15.39 1.89
N ASP A 295 19.37 -15.74 0.61
CA ASP A 295 19.96 -16.95 0.01
C ASP A 295 21.50 -16.90 0.05
N MET A 296 22.09 -15.80 -0.41
CA MET A 296 23.54 -15.60 -0.40
C MET A 296 24.13 -15.72 1.03
N LEU A 297 23.45 -15.13 2.04
CA LEU A 297 23.87 -15.24 3.43
C LEU A 297 23.78 -16.68 3.95
N ARG A 298 22.73 -17.42 3.57
CA ARG A 298 22.56 -18.83 3.95
C ARG A 298 23.60 -19.76 3.32
N GLU A 299 24.04 -19.48 2.10
CA GLU A 299 25.15 -20.19 1.47
C GLU A 299 26.47 -20.03 2.27
N GLU A 300 26.64 -18.91 2.98
CA GLU A 300 27.75 -18.65 3.92
C GLU A 300 27.47 -19.17 5.34
N GLY A 301 26.38 -19.92 5.57
CA GLY A 301 26.01 -20.50 6.88
C GLY A 301 25.31 -19.52 7.84
N ILE A 302 24.91 -18.34 7.39
CA ILE A 302 24.24 -17.34 8.20
C ILE A 302 22.72 -17.57 8.11
N LYS A 303 22.07 -17.81 9.24
CA LYS A 303 20.60 -18.04 9.31
C LYS A 303 19.82 -16.74 9.12
N ALA A 304 19.76 -16.26 7.89
CA ALA A 304 18.99 -15.09 7.50
C ALA A 304 17.59 -15.49 7.00
N GLY A 305 16.60 -14.67 7.32
CA GLY A 305 15.25 -14.74 6.80
C GLY A 305 14.75 -13.34 6.40
N VAL A 306 13.61 -13.28 5.73
CA VAL A 306 13.02 -12.03 5.23
C VAL A 306 11.61 -11.84 5.75
N LEU A 307 11.31 -10.62 6.15
CA LEU A 307 9.97 -10.11 6.40
C LEU A 307 9.71 -8.99 5.38
N GLY A 308 8.94 -9.31 4.33
CA GLY A 308 8.52 -8.35 3.31
C GLY A 308 7.22 -7.67 3.73
N LEU A 309 7.27 -6.44 4.20
CA LEU A 309 6.09 -5.71 4.67
C LEU A 309 5.15 -5.42 3.50
N ARG A 310 3.90 -5.88 3.59
CA ARG A 310 2.84 -5.68 2.59
C ARG A 310 1.92 -4.52 2.99
N VAL A 311 1.44 -4.50 4.22
CA VAL A 311 0.53 -3.47 4.73
C VAL A 311 1.29 -2.55 5.67
N PHE A 312 1.44 -1.28 5.28
CA PHE A 312 2.10 -0.26 6.09
C PHE A 312 1.11 0.49 7.00
N ARG A 313 -0.14 0.67 6.54
CA ARG A 313 -1.25 1.20 7.34
C ARG A 313 -2.50 0.35 7.13
N PRO A 314 -3.13 -0.12 8.23
CA PRO A 314 -2.67 -0.05 9.61
C PRO A 314 -1.39 -0.83 9.83
N PHE A 315 -0.46 -0.32 10.66
CA PHE A 315 0.78 -1.03 10.91
C PHE A 315 0.51 -2.29 11.76
N PRO A 316 0.95 -3.48 11.32
CA PRO A 316 0.59 -4.76 11.96
C PRO A 316 1.49 -5.06 13.16
N LYS A 317 1.45 -4.24 14.21
CA LYS A 317 2.38 -4.31 15.36
C LYS A 317 2.46 -5.70 15.98
N SER A 318 1.33 -6.30 16.33
CA SER A 318 1.29 -7.62 16.97
C SER A 318 1.84 -8.73 16.08
N ASP A 319 1.55 -8.67 14.78
CA ASP A 319 2.02 -9.66 13.81
C ASP A 319 3.54 -9.57 13.63
N VAL A 320 4.06 -8.33 13.52
CA VAL A 320 5.50 -8.04 13.41
C VAL A 320 6.25 -8.51 14.66
N VAL A 321 5.73 -8.23 15.86
CA VAL A 321 6.30 -8.72 17.13
C VAL A 321 6.40 -10.25 17.11
N GLN A 322 5.33 -10.93 16.68
CA GLN A 322 5.31 -12.39 16.61
C GLN A 322 6.30 -12.94 15.60
N ALA A 323 6.43 -12.32 14.43
CA ALA A 323 7.35 -12.72 13.37
C ALA A 323 8.82 -12.53 13.78
N LEU A 324 9.13 -11.45 14.51
CA LEU A 324 10.48 -11.07 14.90
C LEU A 324 10.95 -11.68 16.24
N ARG A 325 10.13 -12.48 16.91
CA ARG A 325 10.40 -12.98 18.28
C ARG A 325 11.68 -13.81 18.43
N LYS A 326 12.17 -14.42 17.34
CA LYS A 326 13.40 -15.24 17.34
C LYS A 326 14.62 -14.49 16.84
N SER A 327 14.43 -13.30 16.29
CA SER A 327 15.50 -12.51 15.70
C SER A 327 16.46 -12.01 16.78
N LYS A 328 17.75 -12.18 16.56
CA LYS A 328 18.83 -11.57 17.34
C LYS A 328 19.24 -10.23 16.75
N LEU A 329 19.13 -10.12 15.43
CA LEU A 329 19.39 -8.92 14.64
C LEU A 329 18.26 -8.70 13.64
N ILE A 330 17.77 -7.48 13.57
CA ILE A 330 16.79 -7.03 12.59
C ILE A 330 17.48 -5.97 11.73
N VAL A 331 17.54 -6.21 10.42
CA VAL A 331 18.15 -5.29 9.46
C VAL A 331 17.05 -4.72 8.59
N VAL A 332 16.77 -3.44 8.73
CA VAL A 332 15.69 -2.76 8.00
C VAL A 332 16.27 -1.96 6.85
N PHE A 333 15.85 -2.30 5.63
CA PHE A 333 16.17 -1.54 4.43
C PHE A 333 14.98 -0.68 4.03
N ASP A 334 15.17 0.64 4.09
CA ASP A 334 14.15 1.63 3.76
C ASP A 334 14.45 2.35 2.45
N LYS A 335 13.48 2.38 1.52
CA LYS A 335 13.49 3.24 0.31
C LYS A 335 12.83 4.59 0.59
N ASN A 336 13.00 5.09 1.79
CA ASN A 336 12.47 6.37 2.27
C ASN A 336 13.29 6.85 3.47
N ILE A 337 13.12 8.12 3.81
CA ILE A 337 13.76 8.72 4.98
C ILE A 337 12.84 9.75 5.64
N SER A 338 12.68 9.68 6.95
CA SER A 338 12.18 10.79 7.75
C SER A 338 13.37 11.71 8.06
N TYR A 339 13.51 12.81 7.30
CA TYR A 339 14.67 13.70 7.40
C TYR A 339 14.90 14.17 8.84
N GLY A 340 16.15 14.09 9.30
CA GLY A 340 16.53 14.36 10.68
C GLY A 340 16.28 13.20 11.66
N SER A 341 15.86 12.03 11.14
CA SER A 341 15.64 10.81 11.90
C SER A 341 16.13 9.58 11.11
N GLU A 342 15.32 8.59 10.91
CA GLU A 342 15.62 7.31 10.28
C GLU A 342 14.57 6.92 9.23
N GLY A 343 14.68 5.76 8.61
CA GLY A 343 13.66 5.23 7.72
C GLY A 343 12.34 4.96 8.46
N ALA A 344 11.21 5.23 7.79
CA ALA A 344 9.91 5.12 8.43
C ALA A 344 9.57 3.69 8.86
N THR A 345 9.98 2.66 8.08
CA THR A 345 9.77 1.27 8.45
C THR A 345 10.56 0.91 9.71
N CYS A 346 11.79 1.39 9.82
CA CYS A 346 12.61 1.16 11.01
C CYS A 346 11.95 1.77 12.26
N SER A 347 11.47 3.00 12.19
CA SER A 347 10.75 3.65 13.30
C SER A 347 9.52 2.87 13.74
N GLU A 348 8.73 2.36 12.79
CA GLU A 348 7.54 1.54 13.10
C GLU A 348 7.93 0.20 13.76
N ILE A 349 8.99 -0.47 13.28
CA ILE A 349 9.52 -1.70 13.90
C ILE A 349 9.97 -1.42 15.33
N LYS A 350 10.77 -0.37 15.55
CA LYS A 350 11.21 0.04 16.91
C LYS A 350 10.01 0.30 17.82
N SER A 351 9.03 1.05 17.33
CA SER A 351 7.79 1.33 18.06
C SER A 351 7.00 0.06 18.40
N ALA A 352 6.96 -0.92 17.47
CA ALA A 352 6.26 -2.18 17.70
C ALA A 352 6.95 -3.05 18.77
N LEU A 353 8.28 -3.04 18.78
CA LEU A 353 9.08 -3.86 19.71
C LEU A 353 9.26 -3.22 21.08
N TYR A 354 9.04 -1.91 21.21
CA TYR A 354 9.17 -1.22 22.49
C TYR A 354 8.22 -1.79 23.55
N GLY A 355 8.76 -2.11 24.73
CA GLY A 355 7.98 -2.71 25.83
C GLY A 355 7.68 -4.21 25.67
N THR A 356 8.23 -4.86 24.64
CA THR A 356 8.17 -6.32 24.48
C THR A 356 9.39 -7.00 25.12
N TYR A 357 9.37 -8.33 25.19
CA TYR A 357 10.52 -9.11 25.68
C TYR A 357 11.56 -9.43 24.58
N ILE A 358 11.40 -8.87 23.39
CA ILE A 358 12.31 -9.11 22.26
C ILE A 358 13.52 -8.20 22.44
N ASN A 359 14.69 -8.81 22.65
CA ASN A 359 15.98 -8.10 22.82
C ASN A 359 16.82 -8.26 21.55
N ALA A 360 16.27 -7.86 20.40
CA ALA A 360 16.98 -7.85 19.12
C ALA A 360 17.67 -6.51 18.89
N SER A 361 18.90 -6.56 18.35
CA SER A 361 19.53 -5.36 17.82
C SER A 361 18.83 -4.95 16.51
N ILE A 362 18.65 -3.66 16.28
CA ILE A 362 18.05 -3.14 15.04
C ILE A 362 19.09 -2.27 14.33
N ARG A 363 19.21 -2.47 13.02
CA ARG A 363 20.04 -1.65 12.12
C ARG A 363 19.18 -1.15 10.97
N ASN A 364 19.32 0.12 10.63
CA ASN A 364 18.60 0.76 9.53
C ASN A 364 19.58 1.16 8.43
N PHE A 365 19.24 0.80 7.20
CA PHE A 365 19.94 1.21 6.01
C PHE A 365 18.98 1.91 5.05
N ILE A 366 19.36 3.10 4.61
CA ILE A 366 18.65 3.83 3.55
C ILE A 366 19.24 3.40 2.22
N VAL A 367 18.35 2.95 1.32
CA VAL A 367 18.72 2.37 0.02
C VAL A 367 17.80 2.85 -1.10
N GLY A 368 18.29 2.86 -2.32
CA GLY A 368 17.45 2.94 -3.52
C GLY A 368 16.70 4.25 -3.72
N LEU A 369 17.04 5.34 -3.00
CA LEU A 369 16.37 6.63 -3.20
C LEU A 369 16.61 7.14 -4.61
N GLY A 370 15.56 7.71 -5.22
CA GLY A 370 15.62 8.27 -6.56
C GLY A 370 16.01 7.25 -7.64
N GLY A 371 15.65 5.97 -7.45
CA GLY A 371 15.89 4.91 -8.42
C GLY A 371 17.33 4.39 -8.46
N ARG A 372 18.15 4.71 -7.44
CA ARG A 372 19.46 4.07 -7.32
C ARG A 372 19.26 2.54 -7.31
N ASP A 373 19.99 1.87 -8.18
CA ASP A 373 19.98 0.41 -8.25
C ASP A 373 20.43 -0.20 -6.92
N VAL A 374 19.71 -1.22 -6.46
CA VAL A 374 19.97 -1.95 -5.23
C VAL A 374 20.07 -3.43 -5.55
N LYS A 375 21.26 -3.98 -5.43
CA LYS A 375 21.53 -5.40 -5.71
C LYS A 375 21.48 -6.23 -4.44
N ALA A 376 21.02 -7.47 -4.57
CA ALA A 376 20.99 -8.44 -3.48
C ALA A 376 22.34 -8.56 -2.75
N ARG A 377 23.46 -8.50 -3.51
CA ARG A 377 24.82 -8.53 -2.93
C ARG A 377 25.07 -7.35 -1.99
N GLU A 378 24.60 -6.13 -2.32
CA GLU A 378 24.78 -4.96 -1.47
C GLU A 378 23.98 -5.10 -0.17
N LEU A 379 22.76 -5.68 -0.24
CA LEU A 379 21.96 -5.99 0.95
C LEU A 379 22.63 -7.05 1.83
N ALA A 380 23.21 -8.11 1.21
CA ALA A 380 23.95 -9.14 1.93
C ALA A 380 25.20 -8.59 2.61
N GLU A 381 25.98 -7.74 1.92
CA GLU A 381 27.18 -7.09 2.47
C GLU A 381 26.81 -6.14 3.62
N ALA A 382 25.76 -5.32 3.47
CA ALA A 382 25.26 -4.45 4.55
C ALA A 382 24.78 -5.27 5.76
N THR A 383 24.14 -6.41 5.52
CA THR A 383 23.71 -7.32 6.60
C THR A 383 24.92 -7.91 7.33
N LYS A 384 25.97 -8.33 6.61
CA LYS A 384 27.25 -8.78 7.23
C LYS A 384 27.91 -7.68 8.04
N LYS A 385 27.91 -6.45 7.56
CA LYS A 385 28.38 -5.29 8.32
C LYS A 385 27.59 -5.10 9.61
N ALA A 386 26.25 -5.21 9.53
CA ALA A 386 25.38 -5.14 10.70
C ALA A 386 25.69 -6.25 11.72
N ILE A 387 25.97 -7.47 11.28
CA ILE A 387 26.40 -8.60 12.14
C ILE A 387 27.73 -8.27 12.84
N ALA A 388 28.70 -7.76 12.11
CA ALA A 388 30.01 -7.40 12.68
C ALA A 388 29.87 -6.31 13.77
N SER A 389 28.99 -5.33 13.54
CA SER A 389 28.74 -4.24 14.49
C SER A 389 28.07 -4.67 15.81
N LEU A 390 27.53 -5.89 15.92
CA LEU A 390 27.01 -6.42 17.19
C LEU A 390 28.09 -6.57 18.27
N LYS A 391 29.36 -6.60 17.89
CA LYS A 391 30.51 -6.69 18.80
C LYS A 391 31.02 -5.32 19.25
N GLU A 392 30.54 -4.25 18.66
CA GLU A 392 30.93 -2.88 18.98
C GLU A 392 30.16 -2.36 20.20
N THR A 393 30.86 -1.73 21.13
CA THR A 393 30.29 -1.21 22.37
C THR A 393 29.58 0.12 22.21
N VAL A 394 29.80 0.82 21.08
CA VAL A 394 29.19 2.12 20.79
C VAL A 394 28.56 2.07 19.40
N ILE A 395 27.25 2.09 19.37
CA ILE A 395 26.47 2.28 18.16
C ILE A 395 26.06 3.75 18.17
N ASN A 396 26.27 4.46 17.04
CA ASN A 396 25.67 5.79 16.91
C ASN A 396 24.15 5.61 16.69
N PRO A 397 23.29 5.89 17.68
CA PRO A 397 21.86 5.66 17.55
C PRO A 397 21.16 6.70 16.67
N ASP A 398 21.86 7.78 16.29
CA ASP A 398 21.23 9.00 15.77
C ASP A 398 21.10 9.00 14.25
N TYR A 399 21.79 8.09 13.53
CA TYR A 399 21.78 8.10 12.07
C TYR A 399 21.63 6.71 11.48
N PRO A 400 20.74 6.54 10.48
CA PRO A 400 20.74 5.34 9.64
C PRO A 400 22.01 5.29 8.79
N GLU A 401 22.43 4.10 8.41
CA GLU A 401 23.49 3.94 7.44
C GLU A 401 22.96 4.11 6.01
N TRP A 402 23.80 4.53 5.09
CA TRP A 402 23.41 4.75 3.70
C TRP A 402 24.19 3.81 2.78
N ILE A 403 23.49 3.11 1.89
CA ILE A 403 24.12 2.38 0.81
C ILE A 403 24.22 3.33 -0.39
N CYS A 404 25.26 4.13 -0.41
CA CYS A 404 25.56 5.10 -1.46
C CYS A 404 27.06 5.24 -1.66
N GLN A 405 27.45 5.89 -2.76
CA GLN A 405 28.85 6.27 -3.03
C GLN A 405 29.02 7.72 -2.60
N ILE A 406 29.55 7.95 -1.41
CA ILE A 406 29.97 9.26 -0.92
C ILE A 406 31.46 9.17 -0.63
#